data_c1849dd78ea0798fa2af16a2b542423c
#
_entry.id   c1849dd78ea0798fa2af16a2b542423c
#
_cell.length_a   1.000
_cell.length_b   1.000
_cell.length_c   1.000
_cell.angle_alpha   90.00
_cell.angle_beta   90.00
_cell.angle_gamma   90.00
#
_symmetry.space_group_name_H-M   'P 1'
#
loop_
_entity.id
_entity.type
_entity.pdbx_description
1 polymer ?
#
loop_
_entity_poly.entity_id
_entity_poly.type
_entity_poly.pdbx_seq_one_letter_code
_entity_poly.pdbx_strand_id
1 'polypeptide(L)'
;PILQNQSSVVAPYFASLDTNVSRQLKTVAMLIEGRGQTKVHRQVFYVHQWGYDTHGSQAGIHQGLLADLSQALAAFDAAMTALGVASGVTTFTLSEFGRTWKPASNAGTDHGWGNYAFALGGAVRGGNFYGTVPTQALDGPDDLGQDGRWIPTTSIDQYAATLVRWLGIAEA
;
A
#
# COMPACT_ATOMS: atom_id res chain seq x y z
N PRO A 1 3.63 12.01 -26.18
CA PRO A 1 4.08 11.73 -24.81
C PRO A 1 3.23 10.61 -24.16
N ILE A 2 3.84 9.75 -23.32
CA ILE A 2 3.20 8.57 -22.72
C ILE A 2 1.88 8.93 -22.02
N LEU A 3 1.86 9.98 -21.21
CA LEU A 3 0.69 10.41 -20.44
C LEU A 3 -0.43 11.07 -21.27
N GLN A 4 -0.22 11.28 -22.56
CA GLN A 4 -1.21 11.85 -23.47
C GLN A 4 -1.69 10.82 -24.51
N ASN A 5 -1.43 9.55 -24.29
CA ASN A 5 -1.85 8.48 -25.17
C ASN A 5 -3.38 8.34 -25.14
N GLN A 6 -4.06 8.80 -26.18
CA GLN A 6 -5.51 8.70 -26.33
C GLN A 6 -6.00 7.26 -26.58
N SER A 7 -5.10 6.37 -26.98
CA SER A 7 -5.37 4.95 -27.19
C SER A 7 -4.87 4.08 -26.02
N SER A 8 -4.76 4.65 -24.82
CA SER A 8 -4.30 3.94 -23.64
C SER A 8 -5.24 2.77 -23.29
N VAL A 9 -4.66 1.59 -23.13
CA VAL A 9 -5.35 0.38 -22.68
C VAL A 9 -5.72 0.49 -21.20
N VAL A 10 -4.90 1.19 -20.39
CA VAL A 10 -5.10 1.25 -18.94
C VAL A 10 -6.02 2.38 -18.48
N ALA A 11 -6.10 3.47 -19.23
CA ALA A 11 -6.88 4.63 -18.82
C ALA A 11 -8.36 4.34 -18.53
N PRO A 12 -9.07 3.47 -19.28
CA PRO A 12 -10.47 3.13 -19.02
C PRO A 12 -10.75 2.51 -17.66
N TYR A 13 -9.80 1.77 -17.07
CA TYR A 13 -9.96 1.16 -15.75
C TYR A 13 -10.15 2.18 -14.63
N PHE A 14 -9.70 3.41 -14.84
CA PHE A 14 -9.79 4.52 -13.89
C PHE A 14 -10.87 5.55 -14.24
N ALA A 15 -11.71 5.29 -15.25
CA ALA A 15 -12.63 6.28 -15.78
C ALA A 15 -13.67 6.82 -14.77
N SER A 16 -14.09 5.96 -13.82
CA SER A 16 -15.05 6.32 -12.76
C SER A 16 -14.37 6.78 -11.46
N LEU A 17 -13.04 6.83 -11.41
CA LEU A 17 -12.26 7.12 -10.20
C LEU A 17 -11.59 8.48 -10.34
N ASP A 18 -11.87 9.38 -9.39
CA ASP A 18 -11.29 10.75 -9.38
C ASP A 18 -10.74 11.14 -8.01
N THR A 19 -10.20 10.19 -7.28
CA THR A 19 -9.49 10.47 -6.02
C THR A 19 -8.02 10.76 -6.27
N ASN A 20 -7.35 11.38 -5.29
CA ASN A 20 -5.91 11.65 -5.44
C ASN A 20 -5.10 10.37 -5.69
N VAL A 21 -5.37 9.30 -4.93
CA VAL A 21 -4.67 8.01 -5.06
C VAL A 21 -4.97 7.35 -6.41
N SER A 22 -6.21 7.40 -6.91
CA SER A 22 -6.56 6.82 -8.21
C SER A 22 -5.88 7.54 -9.38
N ARG A 23 -5.78 8.88 -9.34
CA ARG A 23 -5.06 9.65 -10.35
C ARG A 23 -3.57 9.33 -10.38
N GLN A 24 -2.94 9.16 -9.21
CA GLN A 24 -1.53 8.76 -9.13
C GLN A 24 -1.33 7.34 -9.69
N LEU A 25 -2.15 6.36 -9.29
CA LEU A 25 -2.06 4.99 -9.80
C LEU A 25 -2.36 4.90 -11.30
N LYS A 26 -3.30 5.68 -11.82
CA LYS A 26 -3.49 5.83 -13.26
C LYS A 26 -2.22 6.32 -13.97
N THR A 27 -1.55 7.33 -13.41
CA THR A 27 -0.29 7.86 -13.96
C THR A 27 0.78 6.77 -13.98
N VAL A 28 0.94 6.01 -12.89
CA VAL A 28 1.87 4.87 -12.82
C VAL A 28 1.51 3.82 -13.87
N ALA A 29 0.23 3.46 -14.00
CA ALA A 29 -0.22 2.49 -15.00
C ALA A 29 0.13 2.92 -16.43
N MET A 30 -0.07 4.19 -16.77
CA MET A 30 0.30 4.75 -18.09
C MET A 30 1.83 4.76 -18.31
N LEU A 31 2.63 5.00 -17.28
CA LEU A 31 4.09 4.90 -17.38
C LEU A 31 4.55 3.46 -17.61
N ILE A 32 3.90 2.49 -16.94
CA ILE A 32 4.16 1.06 -17.15
C ILE A 32 3.71 0.64 -18.57
N GLU A 33 2.57 1.12 -19.05
CA GLU A 33 2.13 0.90 -20.42
C GLU A 33 3.17 1.39 -21.44
N GLY A 34 3.73 2.58 -21.19
CA GLY A 34 4.77 3.19 -22.05
C GLY A 34 6.20 2.69 -21.80
N ARG A 35 6.41 1.64 -21.01
CA ARG A 35 7.75 1.16 -20.59
C ARG A 35 8.71 0.87 -21.75
N GLY A 36 8.19 0.43 -22.90
CA GLY A 36 9.02 0.21 -24.09
C GLY A 36 9.68 1.46 -24.64
N GLN A 37 9.11 2.63 -24.37
CA GLN A 37 9.66 3.93 -24.80
C GLN A 37 10.72 4.44 -23.82
N THR A 38 10.62 4.11 -22.54
CA THR A 38 11.57 4.57 -21.51
C THR A 38 12.86 3.77 -21.49
N LYS A 39 12.87 2.54 -22.00
CA LYS A 39 13.99 1.59 -21.97
C LYS A 39 14.52 1.29 -20.55
N VAL A 40 13.69 1.52 -19.54
CA VAL A 40 14.01 1.24 -18.14
C VAL A 40 13.48 -0.14 -17.78
N HIS A 41 14.34 -1.00 -17.25
CA HIS A 41 14.00 -2.40 -16.93
C HIS A 41 13.43 -2.60 -15.53
N ARG A 42 13.82 -1.72 -14.58
CA ARG A 42 13.34 -1.74 -13.19
C ARG A 42 12.93 -0.35 -12.78
N GLN A 43 11.76 -0.22 -12.18
CA GLN A 43 11.21 1.06 -11.76
C GLN A 43 10.58 0.90 -10.38
N VAL A 44 10.74 1.91 -9.55
CA VAL A 44 10.03 2.06 -8.27
C VAL A 44 9.20 3.34 -8.37
N PHE A 45 7.92 3.23 -8.05
CA PHE A 45 6.99 4.36 -8.04
C PHE A 45 6.54 4.60 -6.61
N TYR A 46 6.46 5.85 -6.22
CA TYR A 46 5.91 6.28 -4.95
C TYR A 46 4.55 6.93 -5.19
N VAL A 47 3.53 6.40 -4.52
CA VAL A 47 2.15 6.89 -4.52
C VAL A 47 1.76 7.22 -3.09
N HIS A 48 1.09 8.33 -2.89
CA HIS A 48 0.83 8.84 -1.56
C HIS A 48 -0.66 9.12 -1.35
N GLN A 49 -1.18 8.66 -0.21
CA GLN A 49 -2.54 8.97 0.26
C GLN A 49 -2.48 9.51 1.69
N TRP A 50 -2.88 10.76 1.85
CA TRP A 50 -2.93 11.45 3.14
C TRP A 50 -4.22 11.15 3.90
N GLY A 51 -4.22 11.45 5.20
CA GLY A 51 -5.44 11.50 5.99
C GLY A 51 -5.58 10.41 7.03
N TYR A 52 -4.63 9.50 7.14
CA TYR A 52 -4.67 8.39 8.10
C TYR A 52 -4.27 8.79 9.54
N ASP A 53 -3.67 9.96 9.72
CA ASP A 53 -3.32 10.47 11.04
C ASP A 53 -4.53 11.12 11.74
N THR A 54 -5.43 10.27 12.22
CA THR A 54 -6.73 10.68 12.76
C THR A 54 -6.76 10.61 14.29
N HIS A 55 -6.75 11.78 14.92
CA HIS A 55 -6.93 11.95 16.37
C HIS A 55 -8.41 12.19 16.76
N GLY A 56 -9.32 12.08 15.83
CA GLY A 56 -10.77 12.19 16.03
C GLY A 56 -11.53 11.58 14.85
N SER A 57 -12.76 11.10 15.08
CA SER A 57 -13.67 10.58 14.06
C SER A 57 -13.06 9.54 13.11
N GLN A 58 -12.10 8.75 13.60
CA GLN A 58 -11.27 7.87 12.79
C GLN A 58 -12.07 6.89 11.92
N ALA A 59 -13.08 6.25 12.48
CA ALA A 59 -13.82 5.19 11.79
C ALA A 59 -14.40 5.67 10.45
N GLY A 60 -15.08 6.82 10.44
CA GLY A 60 -15.66 7.38 9.22
C GLY A 60 -14.61 7.86 8.22
N ILE A 61 -13.53 8.50 8.70
CA ILE A 61 -12.45 8.99 7.84
C ILE A 61 -11.72 7.80 7.20
N HIS A 62 -11.31 6.80 7.99
CA HIS A 62 -10.61 5.63 7.46
C HIS A 62 -11.49 4.81 6.53
N GLN A 63 -12.79 4.70 6.80
CA GLN A 63 -13.73 4.03 5.89
C GLN A 63 -13.68 4.63 4.48
N GLY A 64 -13.70 5.96 4.37
CA GLY A 64 -13.60 6.65 3.08
C GLY A 64 -12.24 6.44 2.41
N LEU A 65 -11.15 6.65 3.15
CA LEU A 65 -9.79 6.48 2.64
C LEU A 65 -9.50 5.05 2.16
N LEU A 66 -9.94 4.06 2.93
CA LEU A 66 -9.75 2.64 2.58
C LEU A 66 -10.64 2.23 1.39
N ALA A 67 -11.84 2.79 1.26
CA ALA A 67 -12.68 2.57 0.09
C ALA A 67 -12.02 3.13 -1.18
N ASP A 68 -11.51 4.36 -1.13
CA ASP A 68 -10.78 4.98 -2.23
C ASP A 68 -9.53 4.17 -2.63
N LEU A 69 -8.75 3.76 -1.63
CA LEU A 69 -7.56 2.94 -1.86
C LEU A 69 -7.91 1.59 -2.48
N SER A 70 -8.91 0.91 -1.96
CA SER A 70 -9.36 -0.40 -2.45
C SER A 70 -9.80 -0.33 -3.91
N GLN A 71 -10.62 0.66 -4.28
CA GLN A 71 -11.08 0.85 -5.65
C GLN A 71 -9.92 1.18 -6.60
N ALA A 72 -9.01 2.06 -6.16
CA ALA A 72 -7.86 2.45 -6.96
C ALA A 72 -6.88 1.29 -7.19
N LEU A 73 -6.65 0.45 -6.17
CA LEU A 73 -5.81 -0.75 -6.28
C LEU A 73 -6.46 -1.81 -7.17
N ALA A 74 -7.77 -2.01 -7.07
CA ALA A 74 -8.50 -2.94 -7.93
C ALA A 74 -8.41 -2.52 -9.42
N ALA A 75 -8.57 -1.23 -9.70
CA ALA A 75 -8.41 -0.68 -11.04
C ALA A 75 -6.97 -0.85 -11.56
N PHE A 76 -5.98 -0.63 -10.69
CA PHE A 76 -4.58 -0.78 -11.04
C PHE A 76 -4.22 -2.24 -11.34
N ASP A 77 -4.65 -3.19 -10.52
CA ASP A 77 -4.40 -4.62 -10.72
C ASP A 77 -5.05 -5.13 -12.01
N ALA A 78 -6.30 -4.72 -12.28
CA ALA A 78 -6.98 -5.03 -13.53
C ALA A 78 -6.23 -4.44 -14.75
N ALA A 79 -5.71 -3.22 -14.64
CA ALA A 79 -4.91 -2.61 -15.70
C ALA A 79 -3.59 -3.37 -15.95
N MET A 80 -2.89 -3.81 -14.89
CA MET A 80 -1.66 -4.62 -15.01
C MET A 80 -1.94 -5.98 -15.62
N THR A 81 -3.08 -6.57 -15.31
CA THR A 81 -3.55 -7.83 -15.92
C THR A 81 -3.84 -7.64 -17.41
N ALA A 82 -4.54 -6.57 -17.78
CA ALA A 82 -4.83 -6.25 -19.19
C ALA A 82 -3.57 -5.99 -20.02
N LEU A 83 -2.53 -5.41 -19.41
CA LEU A 83 -1.22 -5.23 -20.05
C LEU A 83 -0.38 -6.53 -20.14
N GLY A 84 -0.81 -7.61 -19.50
CA GLY A 84 -0.06 -8.87 -19.43
C GLY A 84 1.22 -8.76 -18.61
N VAL A 85 1.30 -7.82 -17.64
CA VAL A 85 2.51 -7.55 -16.84
C VAL A 85 2.31 -7.76 -15.34
N ALA A 86 1.17 -8.30 -14.91
CA ALA A 86 0.82 -8.45 -13.50
C ALA A 86 1.91 -9.17 -12.68
N SER A 87 2.58 -10.19 -13.23
CA SER A 87 3.67 -10.91 -12.55
C SER A 87 4.95 -10.09 -12.40
N GLY A 88 5.10 -9.02 -13.17
CA GLY A 88 6.23 -8.09 -13.09
C GLY A 88 5.95 -6.84 -12.24
N VAL A 89 4.77 -6.76 -11.62
CA VAL A 89 4.37 -5.60 -10.82
C VAL A 89 3.97 -6.06 -9.43
N THR A 90 4.59 -5.46 -8.41
CA THR A 90 4.21 -5.66 -7.01
C THR A 90 3.90 -4.30 -6.39
N THR A 91 2.69 -4.17 -5.88
CA THR A 91 2.25 -3.01 -5.10
C THR A 91 2.28 -3.37 -3.62
N PHE A 92 2.79 -2.48 -2.79
CA PHE A 92 2.88 -2.70 -1.35
C PHE A 92 2.65 -1.39 -0.60
N THR A 93 2.18 -1.50 0.63
CA THR A 93 1.94 -0.35 1.49
C THR A 93 3.06 -0.14 2.49
N LEU A 94 3.31 1.11 2.82
CA LEU A 94 4.16 1.57 3.91
C LEU A 94 3.44 2.67 4.68
N SER A 95 3.71 2.79 5.96
CA SER A 95 3.23 3.86 6.80
C SER A 95 4.30 4.21 7.83
N GLU A 96 4.35 5.48 8.24
CA GLU A 96 5.34 5.99 9.20
C GLU A 96 5.11 5.44 10.61
N PHE A 97 3.85 5.16 10.98
CA PHE A 97 3.47 4.66 12.29
C PHE A 97 2.18 3.84 12.23
N GLY A 98 1.96 3.03 13.25
CA GLY A 98 0.69 2.38 13.51
C GLY A 98 -0.24 3.28 14.34
N ARG A 99 -1.38 2.75 14.74
CA ARG A 99 -2.35 3.43 15.62
C ARG A 99 -2.48 2.66 16.92
N THR A 100 -2.74 3.38 18.01
CA THR A 100 -3.05 2.73 19.29
C THR A 100 -4.36 1.95 19.19
N TRP A 101 -4.44 0.84 19.92
CA TRP A 101 -5.67 0.05 19.98
C TRP A 101 -6.74 0.75 20.82
N LYS A 102 -6.32 1.39 21.91
CA LYS A 102 -7.20 2.14 22.79
C LYS A 102 -7.60 3.47 22.13
N PRO A 103 -8.89 3.74 22.00
CA PRO A 103 -9.34 4.99 21.40
C PRO A 103 -9.05 6.19 22.31
N ALA A 104 -8.75 7.32 21.69
CA ALA A 104 -8.72 8.62 22.33
C ALA A 104 -10.14 9.18 22.54
N SER A 105 -10.28 10.24 23.34
CA SER A 105 -11.58 10.82 23.73
C SER A 105 -12.46 11.27 22.57
N ASN A 106 -11.86 11.61 21.43
CA ASN A 106 -12.56 12.11 20.23
C ASN A 106 -12.88 11.02 19.18
N ALA A 107 -12.93 9.74 19.60
CA ALA A 107 -13.11 8.60 18.69
C ALA A 107 -12.02 8.53 17.59
N GLY A 108 -10.84 9.02 17.88
CA GLY A 108 -9.59 8.80 17.15
C GLY A 108 -8.68 7.86 17.92
N THR A 109 -7.45 7.76 17.50
CA THR A 109 -6.39 7.04 18.20
C THR A 109 -5.10 7.85 18.19
N ASP A 110 -4.15 7.49 19.03
CA ASP A 110 -2.82 8.06 18.99
C ASP A 110 -1.87 7.24 18.12
N HIS A 111 -0.63 7.71 17.96
CA HIS A 111 0.38 6.99 17.22
C HIS A 111 0.76 5.70 17.94
N GLY A 112 0.74 4.60 17.22
CA GLY A 112 1.28 3.31 17.64
C GLY A 112 2.60 3.01 16.95
N TRP A 113 3.26 1.93 17.35
CA TRP A 113 4.52 1.53 16.75
C TRP A 113 4.31 0.52 15.62
N GLY A 114 3.81 -0.68 15.95
CA GLY A 114 3.55 -1.71 14.97
C GLY A 114 2.32 -1.40 14.11
N ASN A 115 2.36 -1.78 12.84
CA ASN A 115 1.22 -1.72 11.93
C ASN A 115 1.16 -2.96 11.03
N TYR A 116 0.14 -3.03 10.20
CA TYR A 116 -0.01 -4.05 9.18
C TYR A 116 0.21 -3.42 7.80
N ALA A 117 1.05 -4.07 7.01
CA ALA A 117 1.22 -3.73 5.60
C ALA A 117 0.60 -4.83 4.73
N PHE A 118 0.22 -4.50 3.52
CA PHE A 118 -0.19 -5.50 2.54
C PHE A 118 0.56 -5.34 1.22
N ALA A 119 0.68 -6.45 0.51
CA ALA A 119 1.25 -6.50 -0.82
C ALA A 119 0.30 -7.23 -1.76
N LEU A 120 0.24 -6.76 -3.00
CA LEU A 120 -0.55 -7.37 -4.07
C LEU A 120 0.23 -7.34 -5.40
N GLY A 121 -0.10 -8.23 -6.29
CA GLY A 121 0.50 -8.36 -7.61
C GLY A 121 0.60 -9.82 -8.05
N GLY A 122 0.79 -10.07 -9.33
CA GLY A 122 0.75 -11.42 -9.88
C GLY A 122 1.85 -12.36 -9.39
N ALA A 123 2.94 -11.85 -8.81
CA ALA A 123 4.01 -12.64 -8.20
C ALA A 123 3.83 -12.85 -6.69
N VAL A 124 2.86 -12.18 -6.08
CA VAL A 124 2.61 -12.28 -4.63
C VAL A 124 1.84 -13.57 -4.33
N ARG A 125 2.32 -14.34 -3.38
CA ARG A 125 1.60 -15.51 -2.83
C ARG A 125 0.50 -15.01 -1.89
N GLY A 126 -0.58 -14.51 -2.47
CA GLY A 126 -1.70 -13.89 -1.75
C GLY A 126 -2.50 -14.86 -0.90
N GLY A 127 -3.47 -14.33 -0.14
CA GLY A 127 -4.34 -15.10 0.74
C GLY A 127 -3.67 -15.61 2.02
N ASN A 128 -2.50 -15.09 2.38
CA ASN A 128 -1.73 -15.47 3.55
C ASN A 128 -1.37 -14.25 4.41
N PHE A 129 -1.16 -14.52 5.70
CA PHE A 129 -0.48 -13.59 6.60
C PHE A 129 0.99 -14.00 6.74
N TYR A 130 1.87 -13.03 6.65
CA TYR A 130 3.31 -13.20 6.79
C TYR A 130 3.79 -12.51 8.07
N GLY A 131 4.72 -13.14 8.77
CA GLY A 131 5.17 -12.71 10.10
C GLY A 131 4.30 -13.28 11.21
N THR A 132 4.54 -12.81 12.41
CA THR A 132 3.81 -13.24 13.62
C THR A 132 2.97 -12.08 14.13
N VAL A 133 1.69 -12.29 14.33
CA VAL A 133 0.83 -11.28 14.95
C VAL A 133 1.20 -11.18 16.44
N PRO A 134 1.50 -9.97 16.98
CA PRO A 134 1.78 -9.80 18.41
C PRO A 134 0.56 -10.15 19.24
N THR A 135 0.78 -10.42 20.53
CA THR A 135 -0.31 -10.62 21.49
C THR A 135 -1.08 -9.32 21.65
N GLN A 136 -2.31 -9.28 21.17
CA GLN A 136 -3.14 -8.07 21.18
C GLN A 136 -3.94 -7.98 22.47
N ALA A 137 -3.24 -7.94 23.62
CA ALA A 137 -3.78 -7.75 24.95
C ALA A 137 -3.24 -6.46 25.53
N LEU A 138 -4.14 -5.53 25.90
CA LEU A 138 -3.74 -4.32 26.62
C LEU A 138 -3.01 -4.70 27.91
N ASP A 139 -1.96 -3.99 28.25
CA ASP A 139 -1.04 -4.31 29.36
C ASP A 139 -0.31 -5.66 29.19
N GLY A 140 -0.40 -6.27 28.02
CA GLY A 140 0.24 -7.54 27.71
C GLY A 140 1.71 -7.39 27.32
N PRO A 141 2.41 -8.52 27.06
CA PRO A 141 3.86 -8.52 26.82
C PRO A 141 4.28 -7.76 25.56
N ASP A 142 3.38 -7.60 24.59
CA ASP A 142 3.65 -6.94 23.30
C ASP A 142 3.05 -5.53 23.23
N ASP A 143 2.51 -5.00 24.35
CA ASP A 143 1.94 -3.65 24.43
C ASP A 143 2.94 -2.69 25.09
N LEU A 144 3.48 -1.78 24.30
CA LEU A 144 4.36 -0.73 24.80
C LEU A 144 3.52 0.49 25.24
N GLY A 145 3.31 0.65 26.55
CA GLY A 145 2.67 1.84 27.14
C GLY A 145 1.18 1.74 27.40
N GLN A 146 0.61 0.53 27.44
CA GLN A 146 -0.74 0.25 27.96
C GLN A 146 -1.91 0.79 27.11
N ASP A 147 -1.65 1.23 25.90
CA ASP A 147 -2.65 1.78 24.98
C ASP A 147 -2.79 0.94 23.69
N GLY A 148 -2.15 -0.23 23.65
CA GLY A 148 -2.10 -1.07 22.45
C GLY A 148 -1.16 -0.50 21.38
N ARG A 149 0.03 -0.07 21.80
CA ARG A 149 1.16 0.25 20.93
C ARG A 149 1.95 -1.02 20.69
N TRP A 150 1.49 -1.83 19.75
CA TRP A 150 2.06 -3.15 19.53
C TRP A 150 3.52 -3.09 19.10
N ILE A 151 4.35 -3.90 19.75
CA ILE A 151 5.76 -4.08 19.37
C ILE A 151 5.78 -4.85 18.04
N PRO A 152 6.43 -4.31 17.00
CA PRO A 152 6.47 -5.00 15.70
C PRO A 152 7.29 -6.28 15.79
N THR A 153 6.78 -7.36 15.19
CA THR A 153 7.42 -8.69 15.13
C THR A 153 8.26 -8.90 13.86
N THR A 154 8.13 -7.99 12.89
CA THR A 154 8.91 -7.95 11.66
C THR A 154 9.40 -6.54 11.46
N SER A 155 10.70 -6.35 11.22
CA SER A 155 11.25 -5.02 10.96
C SER A 155 10.92 -4.54 9.55
N ILE A 156 10.91 -3.21 9.38
CA ILE A 156 10.78 -2.60 8.06
C ILE A 156 11.88 -3.05 7.10
N ASP A 157 13.09 -3.30 7.61
CA ASP A 157 14.22 -3.76 6.82
C ASP A 157 14.00 -5.18 6.28
N GLN A 158 13.43 -6.07 7.08
CA GLN A 158 13.07 -7.43 6.63
C GLN A 158 12.01 -7.40 5.53
N TYR A 159 11.01 -6.53 5.68
CA TYR A 159 9.99 -6.31 4.66
C TYR A 159 10.60 -5.73 3.39
N ALA A 160 11.38 -4.66 3.51
CA ALA A 160 12.06 -4.01 2.39
C ALA A 160 13.04 -4.96 1.68
N ALA A 161 13.84 -5.75 2.41
CA ALA A 161 14.77 -6.71 1.84
C ALA A 161 14.07 -7.75 0.94
N THR A 162 12.87 -8.20 1.32
CA THR A 162 12.08 -9.12 0.50
C THR A 162 11.70 -8.47 -0.84
N LEU A 163 11.26 -7.22 -0.82
CA LEU A 163 10.87 -6.45 -2.01
C LEU A 163 12.07 -6.12 -2.92
N VAL A 164 13.19 -5.75 -2.30
CA VAL A 164 14.45 -5.45 -3.01
C VAL A 164 15.01 -6.69 -3.70
N ARG A 165 14.95 -7.85 -3.02
CA ARG A 165 15.34 -9.14 -3.61
C ARG A 165 14.42 -9.51 -4.79
N TRP A 166 13.11 -9.34 -4.66
CA TRP A 166 12.17 -9.54 -5.76
C TRP A 166 12.47 -8.62 -6.95
N LEU A 167 12.85 -7.37 -6.70
CA LEU A 167 13.25 -6.42 -7.75
C LEU A 167 14.56 -6.85 -8.45
N GLY A 168 15.25 -7.87 -7.94
CA GLY A 168 16.46 -8.42 -8.53
C GLY A 168 17.72 -7.63 -8.19
N ILE A 169 17.74 -6.94 -7.06
CA ILE A 169 18.95 -6.33 -6.48
C ILE A 169 19.54 -7.38 -5.54
N ALA A 170 20.79 -7.79 -5.83
CA ALA A 170 21.50 -8.73 -4.99
C ALA A 170 21.82 -8.13 -3.62
N GLU A 171 21.83 -8.97 -2.58
CA GLU A 171 22.40 -8.57 -1.28
C GLU A 171 23.88 -8.22 -1.45
N ALA A 172 24.29 -7.07 -0.87
CA ALA A 172 25.69 -6.68 -0.80
C ALA A 172 26.40 -7.45 0.32
#